data_2fed3695e914c35d989062ac9cc90d95
#
_entry.id   2fed3695e914c35d989062ac9cc90d95
#
_cell.length_a   1.000
_cell.length_b   1.000
_cell.length_c   1.000
_cell.angle_alpha   90.00
_cell.angle_beta   90.00
_cell.angle_gamma   90.00
#
_symmetry.space_group_name_H-M   'P 1'
#
loop_
_entity.id
_entity.type
_entity.pdbx_description
1 polymer ?
#
loop_
_entity_poly.entity_id
_entity_poly.type
_entity_poly.pdbx_seq_one_letter_code
_entity_poly.pdbx_strand_id
1 'polypeptide(L)'
;MIDLSINKVGLEHNIQKAKENNVIIPTIAQMQNPDLIPEKIKAKLSHTGLWDVDPVNLFRISWHNEAKESGGLFQKVPNYVEIPSKLSGVPCRIVAMSGKWFPTGCHKVGASFGCLAPRLVTGQFDATYHHAVWPSTGNYCRGGAFNSKLLACESVAILPQDMSKERFDWLKSIAGQIIATPGCESNVKEIFDKTWELKQDPTMMIFNQFAEMGNPLWHYNVTGYALADLFEAIKKPGQSFAGACFTSGSAGTMSAGDLLKERYPHLKLAVGEALQCPTILDNGFGGHRIEGIGDKHIPWIHNVKNTDMAIAIDDEDSQRLLRLFNTPAVSYTH
;
A
#
# COMPACT_ATOMS: atom_id res chain seq x y z
N MET A 1 14.75 -1.12 12.58
CA MET A 1 15.70 -0.92 11.45
C MET A 1 15.59 -2.14 10.56
N ILE A 2 15.62 -2.00 9.23
CA ILE A 2 15.72 -3.17 8.35
C ILE A 2 17.12 -3.75 8.49
N ASP A 3 17.21 -5.05 8.73
CA ASP A 3 18.47 -5.78 8.68
C ASP A 3 18.87 -5.98 7.20
N LEU A 4 20.06 -5.50 6.84
CA LEU A 4 20.62 -5.60 5.50
C LEU A 4 21.82 -6.57 5.45
N SER A 5 22.04 -7.36 6.51
CA SER A 5 23.06 -8.40 6.50
C SER A 5 22.74 -9.45 5.42
N ILE A 6 23.78 -9.94 4.75
CA ILE A 6 23.61 -10.87 3.62
C ILE A 6 23.72 -12.31 4.09
N ASN A 7 22.67 -13.08 3.88
CA ASN A 7 22.71 -14.54 3.95
C ASN A 7 23.04 -15.06 2.54
N LYS A 8 24.28 -15.49 2.32
CA LYS A 8 24.77 -15.91 1.01
C LYS A 8 24.00 -17.11 0.45
N VAL A 9 23.70 -18.10 1.29
CA VAL A 9 23.00 -19.32 0.85
C VAL A 9 21.59 -18.99 0.38
N GLY A 10 20.81 -18.29 1.20
CA GLY A 10 19.46 -17.88 0.78
C GLY A 10 19.46 -16.97 -0.44
N LEU A 11 20.47 -16.09 -0.57
CA LEU A 11 20.61 -15.23 -1.75
C LEU A 11 20.89 -16.05 -3.02
N GLU A 12 21.76 -17.05 -2.98
CA GLU A 12 22.06 -17.93 -4.12
C GLU A 12 20.80 -18.69 -4.56
N HIS A 13 20.03 -19.24 -3.60
CA HIS A 13 18.74 -19.88 -3.88
C HIS A 13 17.76 -18.91 -4.56
N ASN A 14 17.64 -17.70 -4.04
CA ASN A 14 16.75 -16.68 -4.58
C ASN A 14 17.15 -16.25 -5.99
N ILE A 15 18.44 -16.09 -6.27
CA ILE A 15 18.95 -15.78 -7.63
C ILE A 15 18.59 -16.89 -8.61
N GLN A 16 18.78 -18.14 -8.22
CA GLN A 16 18.43 -19.28 -9.07
C GLN A 16 16.92 -19.30 -9.35
N LYS A 17 16.10 -19.19 -8.31
CA LYS A 17 14.64 -19.19 -8.45
C LYS A 17 14.12 -18.02 -9.28
N ALA A 18 14.71 -16.84 -9.13
CA ALA A 18 14.38 -15.66 -9.92
C ALA A 18 14.69 -15.88 -11.42
N LYS A 19 15.83 -16.49 -11.75
CA LYS A 19 16.20 -16.82 -13.14
C LYS A 19 15.22 -17.81 -13.76
N GLU A 20 14.86 -18.86 -13.05
CA GLU A 20 13.92 -19.90 -13.50
C GLU A 20 12.52 -19.34 -13.78
N ASN A 21 12.11 -18.31 -13.02
CA ASN A 21 10.79 -17.70 -13.12
C ASN A 21 10.79 -16.35 -13.87
N ASN A 22 11.91 -15.96 -14.49
CA ASN A 22 12.06 -14.67 -15.19
C ASN A 22 11.72 -13.44 -14.33
N VAL A 23 12.01 -13.51 -13.03
CA VAL A 23 11.77 -12.41 -12.09
C VAL A 23 12.88 -11.37 -12.22
N ILE A 24 12.50 -10.13 -12.42
CA ILE A 24 13.38 -8.96 -12.34
C ILE A 24 12.79 -8.01 -11.31
N ILE A 25 13.52 -7.74 -10.24
CA ILE A 25 13.08 -6.88 -9.16
C ILE A 25 13.38 -5.43 -9.55
N PRO A 26 12.35 -4.54 -9.64
CA PRO A 26 12.57 -3.11 -9.91
C PRO A 26 13.28 -2.43 -8.75
N THR A 27 14.04 -1.40 -9.05
CA THR A 27 14.65 -0.52 -8.05
C THR A 27 13.65 0.54 -7.56
N ILE A 28 13.89 1.10 -6.39
CA ILE A 28 13.12 2.26 -5.89
C ILE A 28 13.17 3.43 -6.89
N ALA A 29 14.34 3.69 -7.50
CA ALA A 29 14.49 4.73 -8.51
C ALA A 29 13.56 4.53 -9.72
N GLN A 30 13.36 3.28 -10.16
CA GLN A 30 12.43 2.96 -11.25
C GLN A 30 10.96 3.09 -10.84
N MET A 31 10.64 2.91 -9.56
CA MET A 31 9.29 3.16 -9.04
C MET A 31 8.99 4.66 -8.91
N GLN A 32 10.02 5.46 -8.61
CA GLN A 32 9.93 6.93 -8.56
C GLN A 32 9.84 7.54 -9.95
N ASN A 33 10.68 7.04 -10.87
CA ASN A 33 10.79 7.55 -12.22
C ASN A 33 10.74 6.41 -13.25
N PRO A 34 9.56 6.14 -13.86
CA PRO A 34 9.40 5.11 -14.86
C PRO A 34 10.22 5.29 -16.14
N ASP A 35 10.78 6.47 -16.41
CA ASP A 35 11.70 6.68 -17.55
C ASP A 35 12.97 5.83 -17.42
N LEU A 36 13.33 5.45 -16.19
CA LEU A 36 14.47 4.55 -15.91
C LEU A 36 14.16 3.07 -16.16
N ILE A 37 12.92 2.71 -16.49
CA ILE A 37 12.53 1.35 -16.80
C ILE A 37 13.01 1.01 -18.22
N PRO A 38 13.73 -0.10 -18.43
CA PRO A 38 14.20 -0.50 -19.76
C PRO A 38 13.06 -0.67 -20.78
N GLU A 39 13.27 -0.23 -22.01
CA GLU A 39 12.25 -0.30 -23.07
C GLU A 39 11.71 -1.71 -23.32
N LYS A 40 12.56 -2.75 -23.21
CA LYS A 40 12.12 -4.15 -23.32
C LYS A 40 11.10 -4.55 -22.24
N ILE A 41 11.17 -3.94 -21.06
CA ILE A 41 10.20 -4.15 -19.97
C ILE A 41 8.90 -3.40 -20.29
N LYS A 42 8.99 -2.14 -20.71
CA LYS A 42 7.82 -1.34 -21.14
C LYS A 42 7.08 -2.02 -22.29
N ALA A 43 7.79 -2.55 -23.27
CA ALA A 43 7.20 -3.30 -24.37
C ALA A 43 6.42 -4.54 -23.88
N LYS A 44 6.92 -5.24 -22.88
CA LYS A 44 6.20 -6.38 -22.28
C LYS A 44 4.98 -5.88 -21.50
N LEU A 45 5.12 -4.81 -20.71
CA LEU A 45 4.04 -4.21 -19.92
C LEU A 45 2.85 -3.77 -20.78
N SER A 46 3.08 -3.27 -22.01
CA SER A 46 2.00 -2.81 -22.90
C SER A 46 1.04 -3.95 -23.28
N HIS A 47 1.47 -5.20 -23.19
CA HIS A 47 0.66 -6.40 -23.47
C HIS A 47 0.20 -7.14 -22.21
N THR A 48 0.59 -6.68 -21.03
CA THR A 48 0.28 -7.32 -19.74
C THR A 48 -0.80 -6.54 -19.01
N GLY A 49 -1.88 -7.20 -18.61
CA GLY A 49 -2.95 -6.60 -17.81
C GLY A 49 -2.47 -6.26 -16.39
N LEU A 50 -3.11 -5.25 -15.78
CA LEU A 50 -2.75 -4.79 -14.43
C LEU A 50 -2.87 -5.89 -13.35
N TRP A 51 -3.77 -6.84 -13.57
CA TRP A 51 -4.07 -7.94 -12.64
C TRP A 51 -3.44 -9.28 -13.06
N ASP A 52 -2.71 -9.29 -14.18
CA ASP A 52 -2.07 -10.52 -14.65
C ASP A 52 -0.94 -10.93 -13.70
N VAL A 53 -0.86 -12.22 -13.44
CA VAL A 53 0.20 -12.82 -12.64
C VAL A 53 1.44 -13.00 -13.52
N ASP A 54 2.07 -11.87 -13.86
CA ASP A 54 3.34 -11.82 -14.61
C ASP A 54 4.35 -10.99 -13.81
N PRO A 55 5.57 -11.50 -13.56
CA PRO A 55 6.61 -10.78 -12.82
C PRO A 55 6.89 -9.36 -13.32
N VAL A 56 6.61 -9.05 -14.59
CA VAL A 56 6.80 -7.71 -15.13
C VAL A 56 5.91 -6.66 -14.44
N ASN A 57 4.78 -7.08 -13.84
CA ASN A 57 3.90 -6.21 -13.08
C ASN A 57 4.52 -5.64 -11.79
N LEU A 58 5.66 -6.18 -11.33
CA LEU A 58 6.46 -5.54 -10.27
C LEU A 58 6.87 -4.10 -10.64
N PHE A 59 7.10 -3.82 -11.93
CA PHE A 59 7.44 -2.48 -12.42
C PHE A 59 6.26 -1.51 -12.40
N ARG A 60 5.01 -2.00 -12.25
CA ARG A 60 3.82 -1.18 -12.03
C ARG A 60 3.56 -0.80 -10.57
N ILE A 61 4.46 -1.10 -9.66
CA ILE A 61 4.37 -0.62 -8.26
C ILE A 61 4.83 0.84 -8.21
N SER A 62 4.05 1.72 -8.85
CA SER A 62 4.34 3.14 -9.04
C SER A 62 3.05 3.97 -9.06
N TRP A 63 3.13 5.23 -8.62
CA TRP A 63 2.05 6.21 -8.69
C TRP A 63 1.82 6.76 -10.12
N HIS A 64 2.70 6.42 -11.07
CA HIS A 64 2.69 6.92 -12.44
C HIS A 64 1.92 6.04 -13.44
N ASN A 65 1.40 4.89 -13.00
CA ASN A 65 0.64 4.03 -13.92
C ASN A 65 -0.54 4.78 -14.53
N GLU A 66 -0.77 4.56 -15.81
CA GLU A 66 -1.93 5.09 -16.49
C GLU A 66 -3.02 4.05 -16.72
N ALA A 67 -4.21 4.52 -17.05
CA ALA A 67 -5.31 3.67 -17.47
C ALA A 67 -4.96 2.94 -18.77
N LYS A 68 -5.53 1.73 -18.96
CA LYS A 68 -5.35 0.97 -20.19
C LYS A 68 -5.79 1.76 -21.42
N GLU A 69 -6.86 2.52 -21.29
CA GLU A 69 -7.42 3.39 -22.34
C GLU A 69 -6.46 4.51 -22.75
N SER A 70 -5.54 4.89 -21.88
CA SER A 70 -4.50 5.90 -22.12
C SER A 70 -3.17 5.32 -22.61
N GLY A 71 -3.11 3.98 -22.77
CA GLY A 71 -1.89 3.27 -23.20
C GLY A 71 -1.46 2.16 -22.24
N GLY A 72 -1.81 2.25 -20.96
CA GLY A 72 -1.55 1.23 -19.94
C GLY A 72 -0.10 1.11 -19.52
N LEU A 73 0.68 2.18 -19.71
CA LEU A 73 2.08 2.27 -19.27
C LEU A 73 2.23 3.28 -18.12
N PHE A 74 2.89 4.40 -18.39
CA PHE A 74 3.20 5.40 -17.36
C PHE A 74 3.01 6.81 -17.89
N GLN A 75 2.42 7.65 -17.06
CA GLN A 75 2.32 9.10 -17.30
C GLN A 75 3.42 9.86 -16.54
N LYS A 76 3.71 11.08 -17.01
CA LYS A 76 4.76 11.92 -16.41
C LYS A 76 4.45 12.37 -15.00
N VAL A 77 3.16 12.62 -14.71
CA VAL A 77 2.69 13.13 -13.42
C VAL A 77 1.96 12.01 -12.68
N PRO A 78 2.20 11.80 -11.38
CA PRO A 78 1.46 10.84 -10.58
C PRO A 78 -0.06 11.04 -10.68
N ASN A 79 -0.83 9.95 -10.58
CA ASN A 79 -2.29 10.01 -10.69
C ASN A 79 -2.91 10.82 -9.56
N TYR A 80 -3.74 11.79 -9.90
CA TYR A 80 -4.44 12.62 -8.92
C TYR A 80 -5.81 13.08 -9.43
N VAL A 81 -6.61 13.54 -8.48
CA VAL A 81 -7.85 14.28 -8.72
C VAL A 81 -7.77 15.58 -7.94
N GLU A 82 -8.01 16.70 -8.61
CA GLU A 82 -8.14 17.98 -7.94
C GLU A 82 -9.61 18.20 -7.54
N ILE A 83 -9.86 18.46 -6.25
CA ILE A 83 -11.19 18.74 -5.72
C ILE A 83 -11.46 20.24 -5.98
N PRO A 84 -12.46 20.58 -6.79
CA PRO A 84 -12.78 21.98 -7.09
C PRO A 84 -13.08 22.78 -5.81
N SER A 85 -12.58 24.00 -5.71
CA SER A 85 -12.85 24.89 -4.58
C SER A 85 -14.36 25.18 -4.38
N LYS A 86 -15.13 25.13 -5.47
CA LYS A 86 -16.59 25.23 -5.42
C LYS A 86 -17.22 24.06 -4.64
N LEU A 87 -16.61 22.89 -4.67
CA LEU A 87 -17.07 21.71 -3.93
C LEU A 87 -16.50 21.69 -2.50
N SER A 88 -15.22 22.02 -2.32
CA SER A 88 -14.57 22.01 -1.01
C SER A 88 -14.95 23.19 -0.12
N GLY A 89 -15.42 24.30 -0.70
CA GLY A 89 -15.78 25.52 0.04
C GLY A 89 -14.57 26.32 0.57
N VAL A 90 -13.34 25.91 0.21
CA VAL A 90 -12.12 26.59 0.68
C VAL A 90 -11.27 27.11 -0.50
N PRO A 91 -10.51 28.21 -0.29
CA PRO A 91 -9.75 28.82 -1.38
C PRO A 91 -8.44 28.07 -1.74
N CYS A 92 -7.99 27.15 -0.89
CA CYS A 92 -6.81 26.35 -1.20
C CYS A 92 -7.14 25.24 -2.21
N ARG A 93 -6.14 24.85 -3.00
CA ARG A 93 -6.24 23.68 -3.86
C ARG A 93 -6.12 22.41 -3.01
N ILE A 94 -7.06 21.50 -3.18
CA ILE A 94 -7.04 20.17 -2.56
C ILE A 94 -6.84 19.14 -3.66
N VAL A 95 -5.79 18.34 -3.52
CA VAL A 95 -5.39 17.34 -4.50
C VAL A 95 -5.35 15.97 -3.81
N ALA A 96 -6.11 15.02 -4.33
CA ALA A 96 -6.12 13.64 -3.86
C ALA A 96 -5.35 12.74 -4.83
N MET A 97 -4.33 12.04 -4.35
CA MET A 97 -3.65 11.04 -5.15
C MET A 97 -4.54 9.82 -5.38
N SER A 98 -4.52 9.29 -6.59
CA SER A 98 -5.31 8.12 -6.97
C SER A 98 -4.45 6.86 -7.07
N GLY A 99 -4.68 5.90 -6.15
CA GLY A 99 -4.02 4.59 -6.17
C GLY A 99 -4.73 3.52 -7.01
N LYS A 100 -5.73 3.90 -7.80
CA LYS A 100 -6.58 2.99 -8.60
C LYS A 100 -5.76 2.12 -9.57
N TRP A 101 -4.67 2.66 -10.11
CA TRP A 101 -3.87 2.01 -11.15
C TRP A 101 -2.70 1.18 -10.61
N PHE A 102 -2.61 0.97 -9.32
CA PHE A 102 -1.70 -0.05 -8.79
C PHE A 102 -2.20 -1.46 -9.10
N PRO A 103 -1.30 -2.43 -9.31
CA PRO A 103 -1.68 -3.83 -9.24
C PRO A 103 -2.46 -4.10 -7.94
N THR A 104 -3.48 -4.95 -7.98
CA THR A 104 -4.43 -5.17 -6.87
C THR A 104 -5.35 -3.99 -6.53
N GLY A 105 -5.30 -2.88 -7.30
CA GLY A 105 -6.14 -1.70 -7.12
C GLY A 105 -5.80 -0.86 -5.89
N CYS A 106 -4.66 -1.09 -5.23
CA CYS A 106 -4.29 -0.41 -4.00
C CYS A 106 -2.77 -0.29 -3.82
N HIS A 107 -2.30 0.85 -3.28
CA HIS A 107 -0.89 1.09 -2.96
C HIS A 107 -0.30 0.11 -1.92
N LYS A 108 -1.12 -0.68 -1.24
CA LYS A 108 -0.63 -1.71 -0.30
C LYS A 108 0.27 -2.77 -0.97
N VAL A 109 0.17 -2.93 -2.30
CA VAL A 109 1.14 -3.75 -3.05
C VAL A 109 2.56 -3.19 -2.94
N GLY A 110 2.72 -1.86 -2.89
CA GLY A 110 4.02 -1.22 -2.65
C GLY A 110 4.52 -1.44 -1.21
N ALA A 111 3.64 -1.26 -0.22
CA ALA A 111 3.97 -1.53 1.18
C ALA A 111 4.47 -2.97 1.40
N SER A 112 3.77 -3.96 0.85
CA SER A 112 4.17 -5.36 0.95
C SER A 112 5.43 -5.69 0.14
N PHE A 113 5.62 -5.07 -1.03
CA PHE A 113 6.87 -5.16 -1.78
C PHE A 113 8.06 -4.65 -0.96
N GLY A 114 7.92 -3.49 -0.30
CA GLY A 114 8.94 -2.91 0.56
C GLY A 114 9.33 -3.80 1.75
N CYS A 115 8.42 -4.67 2.20
CA CYS A 115 8.72 -5.65 3.26
C CYS A 115 9.43 -6.91 2.72
N LEU A 116 9.01 -7.46 1.59
CA LEU A 116 9.50 -8.74 1.07
C LEU A 116 10.78 -8.60 0.23
N ALA A 117 10.82 -7.65 -0.70
CA ALA A 117 11.92 -7.53 -1.66
C ALA A 117 13.30 -7.32 -1.00
N PRO A 118 13.47 -6.46 0.03
CA PRO A 118 14.76 -6.33 0.72
C PRO A 118 15.25 -7.63 1.34
N ARG A 119 14.36 -8.44 1.90
CA ARG A 119 14.71 -9.73 2.51
C ARG A 119 15.08 -10.79 1.47
N LEU A 120 14.46 -10.72 0.28
CA LEU A 120 14.85 -11.57 -0.86
C LEU A 120 16.25 -11.23 -1.38
N VAL A 121 16.54 -9.95 -1.62
CA VAL A 121 17.84 -9.52 -2.18
C VAL A 121 19.00 -9.61 -1.19
N THR A 122 18.70 -9.77 0.11
CA THR A 122 19.70 -10.07 1.14
C THR A 122 19.79 -11.56 1.48
N GLY A 123 18.89 -12.40 0.95
CA GLY A 123 18.81 -13.83 1.26
C GLY A 123 18.24 -14.16 2.65
N GLN A 124 17.76 -13.15 3.40
CA GLN A 124 17.13 -13.38 4.72
C GLN A 124 15.77 -14.07 4.59
N PHE A 125 15.07 -13.83 3.48
CA PHE A 125 13.97 -14.66 3.04
C PHE A 125 14.50 -15.57 1.94
N ASP A 126 14.56 -16.86 2.21
CA ASP A 126 14.92 -17.90 1.24
C ASP A 126 13.62 -18.43 0.60
N ALA A 127 13.40 -18.11 -0.66
CA ALA A 127 12.19 -18.48 -1.39
C ALA A 127 12.04 -20.00 -1.64
N THR A 128 13.05 -20.79 -1.35
CA THR A 128 12.99 -22.26 -1.41
C THR A 128 12.59 -22.90 -0.08
N TYR A 129 12.60 -22.12 1.00
CA TYR A 129 12.39 -22.62 2.36
C TYR A 129 11.27 -21.88 3.10
N HIS A 130 11.21 -20.53 2.98
CA HIS A 130 10.27 -19.71 3.71
C HIS A 130 8.93 -19.51 2.98
N HIS A 131 7.87 -19.34 3.77
CA HIS A 131 6.56 -18.91 3.34
C HIS A 131 6.30 -17.48 3.84
N ALA A 132 5.92 -16.59 2.95
CA ALA A 132 5.58 -15.21 3.31
C ALA A 132 4.16 -15.15 3.89
N VAL A 133 4.03 -14.91 5.19
CA VAL A 133 2.74 -14.84 5.89
C VAL A 133 2.24 -13.41 5.94
N TRP A 134 1.04 -13.17 5.37
CA TRP A 134 0.42 -11.85 5.23
C TRP A 134 -0.85 -11.74 6.08
N PRO A 135 -0.71 -11.37 7.37
CA PRO A 135 -1.86 -11.18 8.26
C PRO A 135 -2.52 -9.83 7.98
N SER A 136 -3.74 -9.83 7.47
CA SER A 136 -4.51 -8.60 7.24
C SER A 136 -5.94 -8.93 6.83
N THR A 137 -6.86 -8.06 7.20
CA THR A 137 -8.26 -8.16 6.80
C THR A 137 -8.51 -7.82 5.32
N GLY A 138 -7.54 -7.23 4.59
CA GLY A 138 -7.84 -6.76 3.24
C GLY A 138 -6.65 -6.52 2.32
N ASN A 139 -6.45 -5.27 1.95
CA ASN A 139 -5.58 -4.86 0.84
C ASN A 139 -4.10 -5.22 1.02
N TYR A 140 -3.59 -5.25 2.27
CA TYR A 140 -2.20 -5.62 2.51
C TYR A 140 -1.96 -7.12 2.27
N CYS A 141 -2.89 -7.98 2.70
CA CYS A 141 -2.86 -9.41 2.40
C CYS A 141 -2.90 -9.66 0.89
N ARG A 142 -3.81 -8.98 0.17
CA ARG A 142 -3.90 -9.08 -1.30
C ARG A 142 -2.60 -8.64 -1.98
N GLY A 143 -2.05 -7.49 -1.58
CA GLY A 143 -0.78 -7.00 -2.11
C GLY A 143 0.39 -7.94 -1.82
N GLY A 144 0.43 -8.50 -0.62
CA GLY A 144 1.46 -9.45 -0.19
C GLY A 144 1.42 -10.77 -0.96
N ALA A 145 0.23 -11.37 -1.08
CA ALA A 145 0.05 -12.61 -1.85
C ALA A 145 0.41 -12.40 -3.33
N PHE A 146 -0.01 -11.26 -3.92
CA PHE A 146 0.33 -10.93 -5.30
C PHE A 146 1.83 -10.75 -5.50
N ASN A 147 2.49 -9.95 -4.65
CA ASN A 147 3.95 -9.80 -4.70
C ASN A 147 4.68 -11.13 -4.52
N SER A 148 4.25 -11.96 -3.57
CA SER A 148 4.85 -13.27 -3.36
C SER A 148 4.79 -14.10 -4.64
N LYS A 149 3.63 -14.13 -5.30
CA LYS A 149 3.46 -14.86 -6.56
C LYS A 149 4.34 -14.30 -7.67
N LEU A 150 4.41 -12.98 -7.83
CA LEU A 150 5.26 -12.33 -8.84
C LEU A 150 6.76 -12.53 -8.58
N LEU A 151 7.15 -12.67 -7.32
CA LEU A 151 8.53 -12.90 -6.88
C LEU A 151 8.88 -14.40 -6.77
N ALA A 152 7.99 -15.27 -7.25
CA ALA A 152 8.12 -16.72 -7.18
C ALA A 152 8.28 -17.26 -5.74
N CYS A 153 7.63 -16.63 -4.75
CA CYS A 153 7.62 -17.02 -3.34
C CYS A 153 6.30 -17.69 -2.98
N GLU A 154 6.35 -18.68 -2.10
CA GLU A 154 5.16 -19.21 -1.47
C GLU A 154 4.60 -18.24 -0.42
N SER A 155 3.28 -18.18 -0.31
CA SER A 155 2.62 -17.27 0.63
C SER A 155 1.48 -17.92 1.38
N VAL A 156 1.24 -17.40 2.59
CA VAL A 156 0.10 -17.73 3.45
C VAL A 156 -0.69 -16.45 3.67
N ALA A 157 -1.94 -16.43 3.21
CA ALA A 157 -2.88 -15.35 3.43
C ALA A 157 -3.73 -15.64 4.66
N ILE A 158 -3.78 -14.72 5.64
CA ILE A 158 -4.64 -14.86 6.82
C ILE A 158 -5.66 -13.74 6.79
N LEU A 159 -6.95 -14.09 6.79
CA LEU A 159 -8.03 -13.11 6.74
C LEU A 159 -9.30 -13.66 7.43
N PRO A 160 -10.22 -12.78 7.92
CA PRO A 160 -11.46 -13.20 8.53
C PRO A 160 -12.37 -13.96 7.55
N GLN A 161 -13.10 -14.95 8.06
CA GLN A 161 -13.98 -15.80 7.24
C GLN A 161 -15.18 -15.06 6.61
N ASP A 162 -15.63 -13.96 7.24
CA ASP A 162 -16.79 -13.18 6.79
C ASP A 162 -16.43 -12.17 5.67
N MET A 163 -15.20 -12.20 5.16
CA MET A 163 -14.81 -11.38 4.02
C MET A 163 -15.50 -11.90 2.73
N SER A 164 -15.60 -11.03 1.72
CA SER A 164 -16.32 -11.34 0.48
C SER A 164 -15.80 -12.61 -0.21
N LYS A 165 -16.72 -13.39 -0.77
CA LYS A 165 -16.41 -14.61 -1.53
C LYS A 165 -15.41 -14.34 -2.67
N GLU A 166 -15.59 -13.22 -3.40
CA GLU A 166 -14.69 -12.83 -4.50
C GLU A 166 -13.24 -12.63 -4.01
N ARG A 167 -13.05 -12.09 -2.81
CA ARG A 167 -11.72 -11.92 -2.21
C ARG A 167 -11.06 -13.27 -1.94
N PHE A 168 -11.81 -14.22 -1.38
CA PHE A 168 -11.32 -15.59 -1.15
C PHE A 168 -11.00 -16.29 -2.48
N ASP A 169 -11.89 -16.22 -3.47
CA ASP A 169 -11.72 -16.90 -4.74
C ASP A 169 -10.50 -16.34 -5.50
N TRP A 170 -10.29 -15.02 -5.45
CA TRP A 170 -9.09 -14.41 -6.04
C TRP A 170 -7.82 -14.84 -5.30
N LEU A 171 -7.81 -14.82 -3.96
CA LEU A 171 -6.64 -15.26 -3.18
C LEU A 171 -6.31 -16.74 -3.42
N LYS A 172 -7.30 -17.61 -3.57
CA LYS A 172 -7.08 -19.03 -3.92
C LYS A 172 -6.33 -19.21 -5.23
N SER A 173 -6.44 -18.28 -6.15
CA SER A 173 -5.76 -18.35 -7.45
C SER A 173 -4.28 -17.96 -7.36
N ILE A 174 -3.85 -17.27 -6.29
CA ILE A 174 -2.48 -16.71 -6.21
C ILE A 174 -1.71 -17.09 -4.94
N ALA A 175 -2.37 -17.23 -3.78
CA ALA A 175 -1.72 -17.62 -2.54
C ALA A 175 -1.49 -19.13 -2.50
N GLY A 176 -0.38 -19.57 -1.90
CA GLY A 176 -0.10 -21.01 -1.68
C GLY A 176 -1.04 -21.60 -0.64
N GLN A 177 -1.38 -20.84 0.40
CA GLN A 177 -2.29 -21.24 1.47
C GLN A 177 -3.16 -20.06 1.91
N ILE A 178 -4.41 -20.37 2.28
CA ILE A 178 -5.33 -19.42 2.92
C ILE A 178 -5.77 -19.97 4.26
N ILE A 179 -5.69 -19.12 5.28
CA ILE A 179 -6.18 -19.41 6.62
C ILE A 179 -7.31 -18.44 6.92
N ALA A 180 -8.52 -18.93 7.06
CA ALA A 180 -9.67 -18.16 7.50
C ALA A 180 -9.72 -18.14 9.03
N THR A 181 -9.79 -16.95 9.63
CA THR A 181 -10.00 -16.77 11.07
C THR A 181 -11.47 -16.45 11.34
N PRO A 182 -12.00 -16.78 12.54
CA PRO A 182 -13.37 -16.45 12.89
C PRO A 182 -13.66 -14.95 12.83
N GLY A 183 -14.86 -14.58 12.40
CA GLY A 183 -15.36 -13.21 12.46
C GLY A 183 -15.16 -12.36 11.21
N CYS A 184 -15.37 -11.05 11.37
CA CYS A 184 -15.38 -10.05 10.32
C CYS A 184 -14.10 -9.18 10.31
N GLU A 185 -14.10 -8.11 9.52
CA GLU A 185 -12.94 -7.20 9.37
C GLU A 185 -12.41 -6.61 10.69
N SER A 186 -13.27 -6.43 11.69
CA SER A 186 -12.87 -5.91 13.00
C SER A 186 -12.21 -6.96 13.92
N ASN A 187 -12.21 -8.24 13.54
CA ASN A 187 -11.65 -9.34 14.33
C ASN A 187 -10.13 -9.50 14.12
N VAL A 188 -9.39 -8.47 14.45
CA VAL A 188 -7.93 -8.45 14.29
C VAL A 188 -7.21 -9.34 15.30
N LYS A 189 -7.81 -9.55 16.48
CA LYS A 189 -7.23 -10.42 17.54
C LYS A 189 -7.02 -11.85 17.04
N GLU A 190 -8.01 -12.43 16.40
CA GLU A 190 -7.98 -13.81 15.89
C GLU A 190 -6.89 -13.98 14.82
N ILE A 191 -6.66 -12.93 14.00
CA ILE A 191 -5.55 -12.89 13.04
C ILE A 191 -4.20 -12.89 13.79
N PHE A 192 -4.06 -12.08 14.85
CA PHE A 192 -2.84 -12.05 15.65
C PHE A 192 -2.59 -13.36 16.38
N ASP A 193 -3.61 -13.96 17.00
CA ASP A 193 -3.49 -15.27 17.68
C ASP A 193 -2.96 -16.33 16.69
N LYS A 194 -3.53 -16.39 15.48
CA LYS A 194 -3.05 -17.30 14.43
C LYS A 194 -1.63 -16.98 13.97
N THR A 195 -1.27 -15.70 13.92
CA THR A 195 0.08 -15.26 13.60
C THR A 195 1.11 -15.73 14.63
N TRP A 196 0.75 -15.66 15.94
CA TRP A 196 1.62 -16.16 17.01
C TRP A 196 1.81 -17.68 16.96
N GLU A 197 0.77 -18.42 16.62
CA GLU A 197 0.84 -19.87 16.40
C GLU A 197 1.81 -20.19 15.24
N LEU A 198 1.65 -19.55 14.08
CA LEU A 198 2.50 -19.78 12.91
C LEU A 198 3.95 -19.38 13.15
N LYS A 199 4.20 -18.40 14.00
CA LYS A 199 5.57 -17.94 14.31
C LYS A 199 6.43 -19.04 14.99
N GLN A 200 5.82 -20.11 15.50
CA GLN A 200 6.55 -21.24 16.06
C GLN A 200 7.18 -22.12 14.96
N ASP A 201 6.70 -22.02 13.73
CA ASP A 201 7.27 -22.71 12.58
C ASP A 201 8.34 -21.80 11.92
N PRO A 202 9.62 -22.23 11.90
CA PRO A 202 10.71 -21.43 11.35
C PRO A 202 10.60 -21.18 9.83
N THR A 203 9.75 -21.93 9.11
CA THR A 203 9.46 -21.70 7.71
C THR A 203 8.50 -20.55 7.48
N MET A 204 7.76 -20.14 8.50
CA MET A 204 6.75 -19.08 8.41
C MET A 204 7.32 -17.71 8.76
N MET A 205 7.57 -16.88 7.78
CA MET A 205 8.04 -15.51 7.99
C MET A 205 6.87 -14.54 7.98
N ILE A 206 6.61 -13.93 9.15
CA ILE A 206 5.46 -13.06 9.37
C ILE A 206 5.76 -11.63 8.93
N PHE A 207 4.96 -11.09 8.02
CA PHE A 207 5.03 -9.71 7.56
C PHE A 207 3.90 -8.87 8.19
N ASN A 208 4.11 -8.43 9.42
CA ASN A 208 3.13 -7.59 10.13
C ASN A 208 3.24 -6.12 9.68
N GLN A 209 2.22 -5.61 8.96
CA GLN A 209 2.22 -4.25 8.42
C GLN A 209 2.38 -3.14 9.47
N PHE A 210 2.03 -3.39 10.73
CA PHE A 210 2.10 -2.42 11.83
C PHE A 210 3.49 -2.29 12.45
N ALA A 211 4.40 -3.23 12.14
CA ALA A 211 5.74 -3.29 12.72
C ALA A 211 6.86 -3.41 11.67
N GLU A 212 6.56 -3.79 10.44
CA GLU A 212 7.55 -3.98 9.37
C GLU A 212 8.02 -2.64 8.80
N MET A 213 9.30 -2.31 8.99
CA MET A 213 9.89 -1.06 8.51
C MET A 213 9.92 -0.93 6.98
N GLY A 214 9.82 -2.03 6.25
CA GLY A 214 9.69 -2.01 4.79
C GLY A 214 8.44 -1.28 4.30
N ASN A 215 7.34 -1.33 5.05
CA ASN A 215 6.11 -0.60 4.76
C ASN A 215 6.35 0.94 4.76
N PRO A 216 6.76 1.59 5.87
CA PRO A 216 6.98 3.03 5.87
C PRO A 216 8.11 3.45 4.94
N LEU A 217 9.18 2.68 4.79
CA LEU A 217 10.28 3.03 3.91
C LEU A 217 9.89 3.05 2.43
N TRP A 218 8.99 2.15 2.00
CA TRP A 218 8.45 2.23 0.65
C TRP A 218 7.62 3.52 0.47
N HIS A 219 6.76 3.87 1.42
CA HIS A 219 5.97 5.09 1.36
C HIS A 219 6.83 6.35 1.44
N TYR A 220 7.85 6.37 2.29
CA TYR A 220 8.82 7.46 2.33
C TYR A 220 9.46 7.68 0.96
N ASN A 221 10.02 6.62 0.38
CA ASN A 221 10.79 6.73 -0.85
C ASN A 221 9.93 6.85 -2.12
N VAL A 222 8.75 6.22 -2.17
CA VAL A 222 7.94 6.20 -3.42
C VAL A 222 6.75 7.15 -3.31
N THR A 223 5.94 7.05 -2.26
CA THR A 223 4.76 7.91 -2.12
C THR A 223 5.14 9.36 -1.80
N GLY A 224 6.11 9.58 -0.92
CA GLY A 224 6.59 10.91 -0.57
C GLY A 224 7.22 11.63 -1.77
N TYR A 225 8.03 10.92 -2.56
CA TYR A 225 8.58 11.47 -3.81
C TYR A 225 7.47 11.79 -4.81
N ALA A 226 6.51 10.88 -5.01
CA ALA A 226 5.41 11.12 -5.94
C ALA A 226 4.55 12.34 -5.54
N LEU A 227 4.31 12.56 -4.24
CA LEU A 227 3.61 13.75 -3.74
C LEU A 227 4.41 15.03 -3.99
N ALA A 228 5.72 15.00 -3.76
CA ALA A 228 6.60 16.15 -4.03
C ALA A 228 6.66 16.45 -5.53
N ASP A 229 6.83 15.43 -6.37
CA ASP A 229 6.89 15.59 -7.83
C ASP A 229 5.56 16.10 -8.38
N LEU A 230 4.44 15.58 -7.87
CA LEU A 230 3.10 16.07 -8.22
C LEU A 230 2.97 17.56 -7.87
N PHE A 231 3.33 17.95 -6.64
CA PHE A 231 3.29 19.37 -6.25
C PHE A 231 4.12 20.24 -7.17
N GLU A 232 5.37 19.86 -7.45
CA GLU A 232 6.25 20.62 -8.35
C GLU A 232 5.68 20.72 -9.78
N ALA A 233 5.03 19.66 -10.27
CA ALA A 233 4.46 19.64 -11.61
C ALA A 233 3.20 20.51 -11.77
N ILE A 234 2.38 20.66 -10.71
CA ILE A 234 1.09 21.34 -10.82
C ILE A 234 1.01 22.68 -10.07
N LYS A 235 2.03 23.04 -9.26
CA LYS A 235 2.02 24.30 -8.51
C LYS A 235 1.96 25.51 -9.44
N LYS A 236 1.26 26.54 -9.01
CA LYS A 236 1.24 27.85 -9.67
C LYS A 236 2.19 28.82 -8.95
N PRO A 237 2.64 29.90 -9.62
CA PRO A 237 3.46 30.91 -8.96
C PRO A 237 2.84 31.40 -7.64
N GLY A 238 3.66 31.48 -6.60
CA GLY A 238 3.24 31.91 -5.26
C GLY A 238 2.53 30.85 -4.41
N GLN A 239 2.32 29.64 -4.92
CA GLN A 239 1.76 28.56 -4.12
C GLN A 239 2.84 27.80 -3.32
N SER A 240 2.49 27.41 -2.09
CA SER A 240 3.30 26.56 -1.22
C SER A 240 2.59 25.25 -0.94
N PHE A 241 3.34 24.20 -0.65
CA PHE A 241 2.79 22.92 -0.18
C PHE A 241 2.47 23.05 1.30
N ALA A 242 1.23 23.47 1.60
CA ALA A 242 0.83 23.84 2.95
C ALA A 242 0.65 22.64 3.88
N GLY A 243 0.15 21.52 3.39
CA GLY A 243 -0.10 20.34 4.20
C GLY A 243 -0.44 19.10 3.41
N ALA A 244 -0.36 17.95 4.07
CA ALA A 244 -0.82 16.66 3.58
C ALA A 244 -1.65 15.94 4.65
N CYS A 245 -2.68 15.23 4.20
CA CYS A 245 -3.52 14.41 5.05
C CYS A 245 -3.45 12.95 4.61
N PHE A 246 -3.18 12.05 5.54
CA PHE A 246 -3.15 10.61 5.32
C PHE A 246 -4.13 9.93 6.25
N THR A 247 -4.96 9.04 5.72
CA THR A 247 -5.77 8.17 6.57
C THR A 247 -4.93 7.02 7.11
N SER A 248 -5.11 6.70 8.38
CA SER A 248 -4.26 5.72 9.07
C SER A 248 -4.99 4.44 9.46
N GLY A 249 -4.40 3.31 9.09
CA GLY A 249 -4.54 2.01 9.73
C GLY A 249 -3.16 1.61 10.21
N SER A 250 -2.32 1.03 9.34
CA SER A 250 -0.93 0.66 9.69
C SER A 250 0.06 1.84 9.72
N ALA A 251 -0.38 3.07 9.45
CA ALA A 251 0.42 4.30 9.42
C ALA A 251 1.58 4.35 8.40
N GLY A 252 1.70 3.38 7.49
CA GLY A 252 2.78 3.36 6.51
C GLY A 252 2.85 4.63 5.66
N THR A 253 1.70 5.17 5.23
CA THR A 253 1.62 6.41 4.44
C THR A 253 2.08 7.67 5.18
N MET A 254 2.06 7.67 6.52
CA MET A 254 2.53 8.81 7.32
C MET A 254 4.02 9.10 7.08
N SER A 255 4.81 8.09 6.74
CA SER A 255 6.23 8.29 6.43
C SER A 255 6.49 9.02 5.10
N ALA A 256 5.51 9.05 4.18
CA ALA A 256 5.56 9.98 3.06
C ALA A 256 5.56 11.44 3.55
N GLY A 257 4.80 11.71 4.62
CA GLY A 257 4.81 13.00 5.30
C GLY A 257 6.15 13.34 5.96
N ASP A 258 6.89 12.34 6.45
CA ASP A 258 8.24 12.57 6.98
C ASP A 258 9.16 13.13 5.87
N LEU A 259 9.18 12.53 4.69
CA LEU A 259 9.90 13.07 3.53
C LEU A 259 9.43 14.49 3.16
N LEU A 260 8.11 14.70 3.15
CA LEU A 260 7.55 16.00 2.79
C LEU A 260 7.99 17.10 3.77
N LYS A 261 8.05 16.82 5.07
CA LYS A 261 8.56 17.78 6.08
C LYS A 261 10.05 18.06 5.94
N GLU A 262 10.85 17.09 5.51
CA GLU A 262 12.25 17.32 5.19
C GLU A 262 12.42 18.28 3.99
N ARG A 263 11.60 18.11 2.94
CA ARG A 263 11.65 18.96 1.75
C ARG A 263 10.95 20.32 1.92
N TYR A 264 9.88 20.34 2.71
CA TYR A 264 9.01 21.49 2.96
C TYR A 264 8.82 21.68 4.46
N PRO A 265 9.77 22.28 5.20
CA PRO A 265 9.75 22.34 6.65
C PRO A 265 8.52 23.01 7.28
N HIS A 266 7.83 23.86 6.53
CA HIS A 266 6.58 24.54 6.95
C HIS A 266 5.33 23.67 6.80
N LEU A 267 5.43 22.54 6.09
CA LEU A 267 4.29 21.66 5.79
C LEU A 267 3.70 21.07 7.07
N LYS A 268 2.38 21.03 7.13
CA LYS A 268 1.64 20.41 8.22
C LYS A 268 1.11 19.04 7.82
N LEU A 269 1.19 18.08 8.75
CA LEU A 269 0.69 16.72 8.55
C LEU A 269 -0.56 16.48 9.40
N ALA A 270 -1.61 16.06 8.73
CA ALA A 270 -2.81 15.54 9.37
C ALA A 270 -2.89 14.01 9.21
N VAL A 271 -3.32 13.35 10.27
CA VAL A 271 -3.78 11.96 10.20
C VAL A 271 -5.30 11.91 10.27
N GLY A 272 -5.91 11.23 9.29
CA GLY A 272 -7.35 10.98 9.28
C GLY A 272 -7.68 9.61 9.85
N GLU A 273 -8.68 9.54 10.72
CA GLU A 273 -9.16 8.29 11.30
C GLU A 273 -10.70 8.29 11.38
N ALA A 274 -11.30 7.13 11.63
CA ALA A 274 -12.73 7.04 11.86
C ALA A 274 -13.07 7.54 13.28
N LEU A 275 -14.12 8.36 13.42
CA LEU A 275 -14.59 8.84 14.72
C LEU A 275 -14.97 7.67 15.66
N GLN A 276 -15.46 6.57 15.10
CA GLN A 276 -15.78 5.34 15.83
C GLN A 276 -14.55 4.54 16.29
N CYS A 277 -13.35 4.87 15.74
CA CYS A 277 -12.07 4.25 16.11
C CYS A 277 -10.98 5.33 16.18
N PRO A 278 -11.07 6.30 17.12
CA PRO A 278 -10.19 7.46 17.21
C PRO A 278 -8.90 7.09 17.97
N THR A 279 -8.09 6.23 17.39
CA THR A 279 -6.90 5.64 18.03
C THR A 279 -5.87 6.69 18.44
N ILE A 280 -5.65 7.68 17.59
CA ILE A 280 -4.64 8.74 17.81
C ILE A 280 -5.24 9.91 18.58
N LEU A 281 -6.46 10.32 18.21
CA LEU A 281 -7.12 11.49 18.79
C LEU A 281 -7.52 11.25 20.25
N ASP A 282 -8.04 10.07 20.59
CA ASP A 282 -8.68 9.80 21.88
C ASP A 282 -8.29 8.44 22.48
N ASN A 283 -7.27 7.80 21.97
CA ASN A 283 -6.88 6.43 22.35
C ASN A 283 -8.09 5.46 22.35
N GLY A 284 -9.05 5.71 21.46
CA GLY A 284 -10.30 4.98 21.35
C GLY A 284 -10.21 3.81 20.37
N PHE A 285 -11.16 2.88 20.51
CA PHE A 285 -11.31 1.74 19.62
C PHE A 285 -12.78 1.36 19.51
N GLY A 286 -13.22 1.10 18.28
CA GLY A 286 -14.56 0.59 18.00
C GLY A 286 -14.68 0.09 16.55
N GLY A 287 -15.79 -0.59 16.27
CA GLY A 287 -16.14 -1.00 14.91
C GLY A 287 -16.60 0.20 14.07
N HIS A 288 -16.20 0.24 12.81
CA HIS A 288 -16.57 1.28 11.86
C HIS A 288 -16.70 0.71 10.44
N ARG A 289 -17.29 1.50 9.53
CA ARG A 289 -17.58 1.09 8.15
C ARG A 289 -16.61 1.64 7.11
N ILE A 290 -15.56 2.34 7.53
CA ILE A 290 -14.50 2.84 6.62
C ILE A 290 -13.44 1.75 6.52
N GLU A 291 -13.45 0.98 5.42
CA GLU A 291 -12.52 -0.14 5.24
C GLU A 291 -11.06 0.33 5.09
N GLY A 292 -10.14 -0.46 5.62
CA GLY A 292 -8.69 -0.30 5.42
C GLY A 292 -8.01 0.72 6.32
N ILE A 293 -8.71 1.30 7.29
CA ILE A 293 -8.14 2.18 8.31
C ILE A 293 -8.56 1.73 9.71
N GLY A 294 -7.98 2.34 10.74
CA GLY A 294 -8.25 2.01 12.15
C GLY A 294 -7.37 0.86 12.67
N ASP A 295 -7.03 0.96 13.94
CA ASP A 295 -6.33 -0.08 14.71
C ASP A 295 -6.63 0.15 16.20
N LYS A 296 -6.33 -0.84 17.04
CA LYS A 296 -6.41 -0.74 18.51
C LYS A 296 -5.26 0.05 19.13
N HIS A 297 -4.16 0.18 18.41
CA HIS A 297 -2.92 0.78 18.89
C HIS A 297 -2.34 1.71 17.84
N ILE A 298 -1.58 2.70 18.29
CA ILE A 298 -0.73 3.47 17.40
C ILE A 298 0.37 2.51 16.89
N PRO A 299 0.49 2.31 15.56
CA PRO A 299 1.48 1.39 15.00
C PRO A 299 2.91 1.76 15.35
N TRP A 300 3.78 0.77 15.58
CA TRP A 300 5.20 0.99 15.87
C TRP A 300 5.95 1.80 14.81
N ILE A 301 5.48 1.73 13.57
CA ILE A 301 6.10 2.43 12.43
C ILE A 301 5.63 3.88 12.30
N HIS A 302 4.71 4.36 13.14
CA HIS A 302 4.19 5.72 13.08
C HIS A 302 5.12 6.71 13.79
N ASN A 303 5.66 7.64 13.04
CA ASN A 303 6.40 8.79 13.60
C ASN A 303 5.41 9.85 14.11
N VAL A 304 4.88 9.61 15.30
CA VAL A 304 3.87 10.49 15.93
C VAL A 304 4.40 11.93 16.12
N LYS A 305 5.69 12.09 16.34
CA LYS A 305 6.32 13.40 16.52
C LYS A 305 6.11 14.34 15.31
N ASN A 306 5.99 13.79 14.12
CA ASN A 306 5.79 14.57 12.90
C ASN A 306 4.31 14.84 12.59
N THR A 307 3.38 14.22 13.32
CA THR A 307 1.94 14.44 13.14
C THR A 307 1.53 15.74 13.83
N ASP A 308 1.06 16.73 13.07
CA ASP A 308 0.64 18.03 13.61
C ASP A 308 -0.83 18.04 14.04
N MET A 309 -1.66 17.16 13.46
CA MET A 309 -3.12 17.16 13.63
C MET A 309 -3.68 15.74 13.49
N ALA A 310 -4.63 15.38 14.33
CA ALA A 310 -5.50 14.21 14.16
C ALA A 310 -6.93 14.68 13.85
N ILE A 311 -7.56 14.08 12.86
CA ILE A 311 -8.92 14.40 12.40
C ILE A 311 -9.73 13.13 12.39
N ALA A 312 -10.79 13.08 13.20
CA ALA A 312 -11.73 11.97 13.19
C ALA A 312 -12.96 12.31 12.32
N ILE A 313 -13.30 11.40 11.43
CA ILE A 313 -14.42 11.51 10.49
C ILE A 313 -15.48 10.48 10.85
N ASP A 314 -16.73 10.92 10.99
CA ASP A 314 -17.85 10.01 11.20
C ASP A 314 -18.00 9.08 9.98
N ASP A 315 -18.08 7.79 10.23
CA ASP A 315 -18.22 6.81 9.16
C ASP A 315 -19.58 6.94 8.43
N GLU A 316 -20.61 7.46 9.10
CA GLU A 316 -21.90 7.76 8.48
C GLU A 316 -21.78 8.84 7.40
N ASP A 317 -21.00 9.89 7.64
CA ASP A 317 -20.77 10.93 6.64
C ASP A 317 -20.01 10.39 5.42
N SER A 318 -19.03 9.51 5.64
CA SER A 318 -18.34 8.80 4.56
C SER A 318 -19.32 7.95 3.75
N GLN A 319 -20.24 7.24 4.40
CA GLN A 319 -21.26 6.42 3.73
C GLN A 319 -22.28 7.28 2.96
N ARG A 320 -22.68 8.42 3.50
CA ARG A 320 -23.58 9.38 2.81
C ARG A 320 -22.95 9.92 1.54
N LEU A 321 -21.68 10.32 1.60
CA LEU A 321 -20.94 10.76 0.41
C LEU A 321 -20.80 9.65 -0.62
N LEU A 322 -20.48 8.44 -0.19
CA LEU A 322 -20.37 7.29 -1.08
C LEU A 322 -21.70 7.02 -1.81
N ARG A 323 -22.83 7.02 -1.09
CA ARG A 323 -24.16 6.87 -1.67
C ARG A 323 -24.48 8.01 -2.65
N LEU A 324 -24.18 9.25 -2.26
CA LEU A 324 -24.45 10.44 -3.07
C LEU A 324 -23.74 10.32 -4.43
N PHE A 325 -22.44 10.02 -4.44
CA PHE A 325 -21.65 9.94 -5.68
C PHE A 325 -21.95 8.69 -6.51
N ASN A 326 -22.55 7.66 -5.94
CA ASN A 326 -22.95 6.43 -6.67
C ASN A 326 -24.43 6.38 -7.02
N THR A 327 -25.22 7.40 -6.69
CA THR A 327 -26.64 7.47 -7.11
C THR A 327 -26.72 8.03 -8.53
N PRO A 328 -27.32 7.29 -9.51
CA PRO A 328 -27.34 7.72 -10.92
C PRO A 328 -27.88 9.12 -11.16
N ALA A 329 -28.93 9.53 -10.42
CA ALA A 329 -29.51 10.87 -10.53
C ALA A 329 -28.53 11.99 -10.15
N VAL A 330 -27.57 11.72 -9.29
CA VAL A 330 -26.56 12.69 -8.86
C VAL A 330 -25.35 12.68 -9.80
N SER A 331 -24.97 11.53 -10.33
CA SER A 331 -23.83 11.42 -11.26
C SER A 331 -24.00 12.21 -12.55
N TYR A 332 -25.25 12.46 -12.99
CA TYR A 332 -25.54 13.31 -14.16
C TYR A 332 -25.43 14.82 -13.89
N THR A 333 -25.38 15.25 -12.65
CA THR A 333 -25.32 16.67 -12.28
C THR A 333 -23.91 17.12 -11.90
N HIS A 334 -22.98 16.21 -11.80
CA HIS A 334 -21.59 16.43 -11.43
C HIS A 334 -20.59 15.85 -12.42
#